data_f0d556e514cd0b9fb184df1ed674ec3d
#
_entry.id   f0d556e514cd0b9fb184df1ed674ec3d
#
_cell.length_a   1.000
_cell.length_b   1.000
_cell.length_c   1.000
_cell.angle_alpha   90.00
_cell.angle_beta   90.00
_cell.angle_gamma   90.00
#
_symmetry.space_group_name_H-M   'P 1'
#
loop_
_entity.id
_entity.type
_entity.pdbx_description
1 polymer ?
#
loop_
_entity_poly.entity_id
_entity_poly.type
_entity_poly.pdbx_seq_one_letter_code
_entity_poly.pdbx_strand_id
1 'polypeptide(L)'
;MLAFWIVERTAGRRFPFRVSIEQGGRLVAAFRAQARWPGPGQQIFCLRERELDPAEPLEQIERVPIAHLGRVGRKLTVVLDRPTRKRCEFLVVRKERRNGAGAYEQVFFRTESGIRAHRSRTRVELGRTAGGDSLAIVIDSAERYPWRFSGASVRRRKLAVGDYALMDGERVAAVVERKSFDNLLTDIGAIQALHQQLADLASHDAAALVIEAQYRDFLDPARVGGRPGGVARWPPAHLARVLGEIAALHPRLPVVFAGNRKLANVWTERFFAAVAARAANPVLELPLAVAARYDEAPRGPGLDALIRETILAELPQPFRFTELAARFPGTPAARVRRVLDQVRAEGRVSRVGAGRGARWAAVSHPGGAARTTRPGV
;
A
#
# COMPACT_ATOMS: atom_id res chain seq x y z
N MET A 1 -4.38 -4.73 5.14
CA MET A 1 -5.02 -5.58 4.10
C MET A 1 -3.92 -6.21 3.25
N LEU A 2 -4.03 -7.52 2.97
CA LEU A 2 -3.09 -8.21 2.08
C LEU A 2 -3.33 -7.77 0.64
N ALA A 3 -2.25 -7.44 -0.06
CA ALA A 3 -2.28 -7.10 -1.48
C ALA A 3 -1.36 -8.04 -2.26
N PHE A 4 -1.73 -8.37 -3.50
CA PHE A 4 -1.01 -9.28 -4.35
C PHE A 4 -0.75 -8.68 -5.73
N TRP A 5 0.43 -8.96 -6.25
CA TRP A 5 0.86 -8.79 -7.61
C TRP A 5 0.62 -10.09 -8.34
N ILE A 6 -0.09 -10.05 -9.44
CA ILE A 6 -0.43 -11.23 -10.23
C ILE A 6 0.02 -10.98 -11.66
N VAL A 7 0.72 -11.95 -12.24
CA VAL A 7 1.06 -11.93 -13.67
C VAL A 7 0.43 -13.14 -14.32
N GLU A 8 -0.31 -12.89 -15.39
CA GLU A 8 -1.00 -13.91 -16.16
C GLU A 8 -0.58 -13.83 -17.64
N ARG A 9 -0.51 -14.97 -18.28
CA ARG A 9 -0.35 -15.06 -19.73
C ARG A 9 -1.70 -14.93 -20.41
N THR A 10 -1.74 -14.19 -21.51
CA THR A 10 -2.93 -13.98 -22.33
C THR A 10 -2.69 -14.53 -23.74
N ALA A 11 -3.76 -14.70 -24.52
CA ALA A 11 -3.65 -15.10 -25.93
C ALA A 11 -3.16 -13.95 -26.84
N GLY A 12 -3.04 -12.73 -26.34
CA GLY A 12 -2.70 -11.55 -27.11
C GLY A 12 -1.24 -11.50 -27.57
N ARG A 13 -0.97 -11.52 -28.88
CA ARG A 13 0.41 -11.48 -29.42
C ARG A 13 1.17 -10.20 -29.06
N ARG A 14 0.51 -9.03 -29.05
CA ARG A 14 1.16 -7.73 -28.81
C ARG A 14 1.38 -7.45 -27.32
N PHE A 15 0.47 -7.92 -26.47
CA PHE A 15 0.50 -7.76 -25.02
C PHE A 15 0.24 -9.13 -24.37
N PRO A 16 1.24 -10.02 -24.38
CA PRO A 16 1.06 -11.41 -23.96
C PRO A 16 0.93 -11.60 -22.45
N PHE A 17 1.01 -10.52 -21.68
CA PHE A 17 0.90 -10.58 -20.21
C PHE A 17 -0.14 -9.60 -19.70
N ARG A 18 -0.89 -10.05 -18.71
CA ARG A 18 -1.69 -9.20 -17.84
C ARG A 18 -1.01 -9.09 -16.49
N VAL A 19 -0.80 -7.88 -16.02
CA VAL A 19 -0.27 -7.57 -14.69
C VAL A 19 -1.41 -6.97 -13.88
N SER A 20 -1.82 -7.65 -12.83
CA SER A 20 -2.93 -7.28 -11.97
C SER A 20 -2.47 -7.00 -10.56
N ILE A 21 -3.12 -6.07 -9.89
CA ILE A 21 -2.93 -5.75 -8.48
C ILE A 21 -4.25 -5.99 -7.76
N GLU A 22 -4.23 -6.91 -6.82
CA GLU A 22 -5.36 -7.27 -5.97
C GLU A 22 -5.09 -6.78 -4.54
N GLN A 23 -6.08 -6.22 -3.88
CA GLN A 23 -6.02 -5.80 -2.47
C GLN A 23 -7.32 -6.14 -1.76
N GLY A 24 -7.21 -6.92 -0.67
CA GLY A 24 -8.39 -7.34 0.10
C GLY A 24 -9.39 -8.17 -0.70
N GLY A 25 -8.94 -8.94 -1.69
CA GLY A 25 -9.80 -9.74 -2.58
C GLY A 25 -10.37 -8.96 -3.75
N ARG A 26 -10.07 -7.66 -3.88
CA ARG A 26 -10.56 -6.80 -4.98
C ARG A 26 -9.45 -6.44 -5.93
N LEU A 27 -9.77 -6.41 -7.21
CA LEU A 27 -8.86 -5.94 -8.24
C LEU A 27 -8.74 -4.40 -8.18
N VAL A 28 -7.52 -3.91 -7.87
CA VAL A 28 -7.20 -2.49 -7.78
C VAL A 28 -6.78 -1.93 -9.14
N ALA A 29 -6.03 -2.69 -9.91
CA ALA A 29 -5.58 -2.30 -11.25
C ALA A 29 -5.24 -3.52 -12.10
N ALA A 30 -5.44 -3.42 -13.42
CA ALA A 30 -5.00 -4.40 -14.40
C ALA A 30 -4.40 -3.70 -15.62
N PHE A 31 -3.28 -4.26 -16.12
CA PHE A 31 -2.54 -3.70 -17.24
C PHE A 31 -2.10 -4.81 -18.21
N ARG A 32 -2.37 -4.63 -19.49
CA ARG A 32 -1.78 -5.45 -20.56
C ARG A 32 -0.36 -4.98 -20.81
N ALA A 33 0.61 -5.87 -20.72
CA ALA A 33 2.03 -5.57 -20.84
C ALA A 33 2.73 -6.43 -21.89
N GLN A 34 3.77 -5.85 -22.50
CA GLN A 34 4.59 -6.54 -23.50
C GLN A 34 5.56 -7.56 -22.88
N ALA A 35 5.90 -7.38 -21.60
CA ALA A 35 6.73 -8.30 -20.85
C ALA A 35 6.31 -8.34 -19.37
N ARG A 36 6.66 -9.42 -18.68
CA ARG A 36 6.36 -9.62 -17.25
C ARG A 36 7.05 -8.60 -16.34
N TRP A 37 8.22 -8.12 -16.77
CA TRP A 37 9.02 -7.17 -16.02
C TRP A 37 9.93 -6.38 -16.96
N PRO A 38 10.09 -5.04 -16.79
CA PRO A 38 11.01 -4.26 -17.61
C PRO A 38 12.46 -4.69 -17.44
N GLY A 39 13.20 -4.72 -18.54
CA GLY A 39 14.66 -4.87 -18.50
C GLY A 39 15.37 -3.70 -17.83
N PRO A 40 16.68 -3.84 -17.53
CA PRO A 40 17.47 -2.78 -16.95
C PRO A 40 17.42 -1.50 -17.80
N GLY A 41 17.09 -0.36 -17.16
CA GLY A 41 16.97 0.93 -17.84
C GLY A 41 15.78 1.09 -18.79
N GLN A 42 14.96 0.06 -18.96
CA GLN A 42 13.81 0.08 -19.86
C GLN A 42 12.53 0.51 -19.18
N GLN A 43 11.60 1.02 -19.98
CA GLN A 43 10.18 1.17 -19.64
C GLN A 43 9.33 0.42 -20.65
N ILE A 44 8.27 -0.22 -20.18
CA ILE A 44 7.35 -0.97 -21.02
C ILE A 44 6.06 -0.17 -21.18
N PHE A 45 5.58 -0.03 -22.39
CA PHE A 45 4.25 0.49 -22.64
C PHE A 45 3.20 -0.55 -22.27
N CYS A 46 2.19 -0.12 -21.52
CA CYS A 46 1.07 -0.93 -21.08
C CYS A 46 -0.26 -0.31 -21.50
N LEU A 47 -1.25 -1.14 -21.69
CA LEU A 47 -2.64 -0.73 -21.81
C LEU A 47 -3.35 -1.01 -20.50
N ARG A 48 -4.06 0.00 -19.99
CA ARG A 48 -4.91 -0.19 -18.82
C ARG A 48 -6.17 -0.96 -19.24
N GLU A 49 -6.45 -2.06 -18.54
CA GLU A 49 -7.73 -2.76 -18.67
C GLU A 49 -8.74 -2.11 -17.73
N ARG A 50 -9.83 -1.62 -18.28
CA ARG A 50 -10.95 -1.03 -17.54
C ARG A 50 -12.11 -2.00 -17.42
N GLU A 51 -12.21 -2.91 -18.37
CA GLU A 51 -13.19 -3.98 -18.44
C GLU A 51 -12.44 -5.28 -18.61
N LEU A 52 -12.74 -6.26 -17.77
CA LEU A 52 -12.14 -7.59 -17.85
C LEU A 52 -13.14 -8.52 -18.53
N ASP A 53 -12.64 -9.27 -19.50
CA ASP A 53 -13.40 -10.39 -20.07
C ASP A 53 -13.25 -11.62 -19.15
N PRO A 54 -14.33 -12.05 -18.49
CA PRO A 54 -14.28 -13.22 -17.60
C PRO A 54 -14.09 -14.53 -18.38
N ALA A 55 -14.36 -14.55 -19.69
CA ALA A 55 -14.19 -15.72 -20.54
C ALA A 55 -12.78 -15.82 -21.14
N GLU A 56 -11.91 -14.80 -20.95
CA GLU A 56 -10.56 -14.84 -21.47
C GLU A 56 -9.75 -15.94 -20.77
N PRO A 57 -9.15 -16.87 -21.54
CA PRO A 57 -8.28 -17.88 -20.95
C PRO A 57 -6.99 -17.23 -20.46
N LEU A 58 -6.73 -17.32 -19.15
CA LEU A 58 -5.58 -16.76 -18.48
C LEU A 58 -4.81 -17.87 -17.75
N GLU A 59 -3.50 -17.91 -18.00
CA GLU A 59 -2.58 -18.76 -17.27
C GLU A 59 -1.83 -17.94 -16.23
N GLN A 60 -2.09 -18.17 -14.94
CA GLN A 60 -1.38 -17.49 -13.88
C GLN A 60 0.09 -17.94 -13.82
N ILE A 61 1.01 -17.01 -14.12
CA ILE A 61 2.46 -17.26 -14.12
C ILE A 61 3.08 -16.93 -12.77
N GLU A 62 2.58 -15.86 -12.12
CA GLU A 62 3.22 -15.31 -10.91
C GLU A 62 2.15 -14.73 -9.99
N ARG A 63 2.26 -15.02 -8.69
CA ARG A 63 1.49 -14.36 -7.61
C ARG A 63 2.43 -14.05 -6.46
N VAL A 64 2.64 -12.76 -6.17
CA VAL A 64 3.61 -12.28 -5.16
C VAL A 64 2.92 -11.33 -4.21
N PRO A 65 3.10 -11.46 -2.89
CA PRO A 65 2.62 -10.47 -1.93
C PRO A 65 3.24 -9.10 -2.20
N ILE A 66 2.44 -8.05 -2.03
CA ILE A 66 2.88 -6.66 -2.11
C ILE A 66 3.21 -6.18 -0.70
N ALA A 67 4.46 -5.79 -0.45
CA ALA A 67 4.92 -5.20 0.81
C ALA A 67 4.46 -3.74 0.96
N HIS A 68 4.39 -2.99 -0.17
CA HIS A 68 3.89 -1.62 -0.17
C HIS A 68 3.21 -1.29 -1.49
N LEU A 69 2.02 -0.72 -1.39
CA LEU A 69 1.25 -0.19 -2.50
C LEU A 69 0.94 1.28 -2.21
N GLY A 70 1.44 2.17 -3.03
CA GLY A 70 1.27 3.61 -2.86
C GLY A 70 0.89 4.29 -4.15
N ARG A 71 0.10 5.36 -4.04
CA ARG A 71 -0.23 6.23 -5.17
C ARG A 71 0.33 7.62 -4.90
N VAL A 72 1.06 8.18 -5.86
CA VAL A 72 1.56 9.55 -5.83
C VAL A 72 1.20 10.23 -7.15
N GLY A 73 0.18 11.06 -7.13
CA GLY A 73 -0.36 11.69 -8.33
C GLY A 73 -0.78 10.64 -9.38
N ARG A 74 -0.16 10.70 -10.56
CA ARG A 74 -0.41 9.76 -11.67
C ARG A 74 0.46 8.51 -11.65
N LYS A 75 1.12 8.22 -10.54
CA LYS A 75 2.01 7.07 -10.38
C LYS A 75 1.43 6.10 -9.37
N LEU A 76 1.41 4.83 -9.73
CA LEU A 76 1.17 3.73 -8.83
C LEU A 76 2.51 3.08 -8.53
N THR A 77 2.97 3.15 -7.29
CA THR A 77 4.23 2.57 -6.84
C THR A 77 3.96 1.24 -6.15
N VAL A 78 4.69 0.21 -6.54
CA VAL A 78 4.56 -1.14 -6.00
C VAL A 78 5.91 -1.61 -5.48
N VAL A 79 5.91 -2.12 -4.25
CA VAL A 79 7.06 -2.84 -3.66
C VAL A 79 6.61 -4.26 -3.36
N LEU A 80 7.22 -5.23 -4.04
CA LEU A 80 6.91 -6.64 -3.90
C LEU A 80 7.70 -7.27 -2.75
N ASP A 81 7.09 -8.21 -2.05
CA ASP A 81 7.76 -8.99 -1.00
C ASP A 81 8.54 -10.17 -1.60
N ARG A 82 9.67 -9.84 -2.23
CA ARG A 82 10.60 -10.79 -2.83
C ARG A 82 12.04 -10.25 -2.86
N PRO A 83 13.06 -11.10 -2.96
CA PRO A 83 14.46 -10.66 -2.89
C PRO A 83 14.91 -9.81 -4.08
N THR A 84 14.44 -10.11 -5.29
CA THR A 84 14.81 -9.39 -6.53
C THR A 84 13.59 -8.79 -7.21
N ARG A 85 13.82 -7.80 -8.13
CA ARG A 85 12.72 -7.15 -8.88
C ARG A 85 11.61 -6.62 -7.97
N LYS A 86 11.99 -6.04 -6.84
CA LYS A 86 11.07 -5.61 -5.78
C LYS A 86 10.24 -4.40 -6.14
N ARG A 87 10.85 -3.39 -6.78
CA ARG A 87 10.28 -2.04 -6.91
C ARG A 87 9.95 -1.73 -8.35
N CYS A 88 8.73 -1.30 -8.56
CA CYS A 88 8.26 -0.82 -9.86
C CYS A 88 7.20 0.28 -9.68
N GLU A 89 6.90 0.96 -10.77
CA GLU A 89 5.81 1.90 -10.83
C GLU A 89 5.09 1.83 -12.18
N PHE A 90 3.80 2.15 -12.15
CA PHE A 90 3.03 2.46 -13.35
C PHE A 90 2.80 3.97 -13.41
N LEU A 91 3.34 4.60 -14.46
CA LEU A 91 3.12 6.03 -14.72
C LEU A 91 1.98 6.16 -15.73
N VAL A 92 0.91 6.82 -15.35
CA VAL A 92 -0.21 7.14 -16.24
C VAL A 92 -0.03 8.54 -16.79
N VAL A 93 0.07 8.66 -18.10
CA VAL A 93 0.21 9.92 -18.83
C VAL A 93 -1.04 10.14 -19.66
N ARG A 94 -1.75 11.24 -19.39
CA ARG A 94 -2.89 11.65 -20.23
C ARG A 94 -2.38 12.56 -21.34
N LYS A 95 -2.73 12.22 -22.58
CA LYS A 95 -2.40 13.01 -23.76
C LYS A 95 -3.67 13.34 -24.52
N GLU A 96 -3.72 14.53 -25.05
CA GLU A 96 -4.79 14.94 -25.97
C GLU A 96 -4.51 14.41 -27.38
N ARG A 97 -5.54 14.01 -28.08
CA ARG A 97 -5.44 13.59 -29.48
C ARG A 97 -5.22 14.82 -30.35
N ARG A 98 -4.30 14.71 -31.32
CA ARG A 98 -3.96 15.82 -32.22
C ARG A 98 -5.14 16.35 -33.03
N ASN A 99 -6.17 15.55 -33.22
CA ASN A 99 -7.38 15.90 -33.97
C ASN A 99 -8.52 16.44 -33.09
N GLY A 100 -8.26 16.80 -31.82
CA GLY A 100 -9.28 17.30 -30.90
C GLY A 100 -10.32 16.26 -30.43
N ALA A 101 -10.21 15.00 -30.84
CA ALA A 101 -11.16 13.92 -30.51
C ALA A 101 -11.02 13.37 -29.09
N GLY A 102 -10.64 14.21 -28.10
CA GLY A 102 -10.54 13.85 -26.70
C GLY A 102 -9.15 13.39 -26.26
N ALA A 103 -9.05 13.01 -24.98
CA ALA A 103 -7.80 12.58 -24.36
C ALA A 103 -7.69 11.05 -24.30
N TYR A 104 -6.47 10.54 -24.32
CA TYR A 104 -6.17 9.13 -24.13
C TYR A 104 -5.08 8.93 -23.07
N GLU A 105 -5.06 7.78 -22.44
CA GLU A 105 -4.09 7.42 -21.43
C GLU A 105 -2.99 6.53 -22.02
N GLN A 106 -1.75 6.84 -21.67
CA GLN A 106 -0.59 5.97 -21.86
C GLN A 106 -0.09 5.52 -20.51
N VAL A 107 0.16 4.25 -20.34
CA VAL A 107 0.71 3.70 -19.10
C VAL A 107 2.11 3.18 -19.38
N PHE A 108 3.05 3.56 -18.54
CA PHE A 108 4.43 3.09 -18.62
C PHE A 108 4.77 2.31 -17.34
N PHE A 109 5.08 1.04 -17.50
CA PHE A 109 5.60 0.17 -16.46
C PHE A 109 7.11 0.33 -16.38
N ARG A 110 7.62 0.78 -15.22
CA ARG A 110 9.03 1.12 -15.01
C ARG A 110 9.56 0.50 -13.74
N THR A 111 10.82 0.09 -13.78
CA THR A 111 11.61 -0.28 -12.60
C THR A 111 12.42 0.91 -12.10
N GLU A 112 13.08 0.77 -10.94
CA GLU A 112 13.97 1.81 -10.40
C GLU A 112 15.05 2.23 -11.38
N SER A 113 15.68 1.27 -12.10
CA SER A 113 16.66 1.57 -13.15
C SER A 113 16.04 2.29 -14.35
N GLY A 114 14.82 1.91 -14.76
CA GLY A 114 14.08 2.60 -15.80
C GLY A 114 13.69 4.03 -15.40
N ILE A 115 13.30 4.25 -14.15
CA ILE A 115 13.00 5.58 -13.63
C ILE A 115 14.25 6.47 -13.68
N ARG A 116 15.42 5.94 -13.31
CA ARG A 116 16.69 6.69 -13.36
C ARG A 116 17.10 7.02 -14.80
N ALA A 117 16.99 6.06 -15.72
CA ALA A 117 17.33 6.24 -17.14
C ALA A 117 16.43 7.26 -17.85
N HIS A 118 15.14 7.28 -17.48
CA HIS A 118 14.13 8.18 -18.07
C HIS A 118 13.78 9.36 -17.16
N ARG A 119 14.70 9.78 -16.29
CA ARG A 119 14.49 10.93 -15.42
C ARG A 119 14.27 12.18 -16.26
N SER A 120 13.05 12.69 -16.24
CA SER A 120 12.78 14.03 -16.75
C SER A 120 13.64 15.03 -15.98
N ARG A 121 14.38 15.87 -16.68
CA ARG A 121 15.10 17.02 -16.09
C ARG A 121 14.14 18.14 -15.64
N THR A 122 12.85 17.91 -15.73
CA THR A 122 11.83 18.87 -15.32
C THR A 122 11.98 19.10 -13.81
N ARG A 123 12.42 20.29 -13.47
CA ARG A 123 12.38 20.82 -12.10
C ARG A 123 10.95 20.64 -11.63
N VAL A 124 10.75 19.96 -10.51
CA VAL A 124 9.45 19.96 -9.84
C VAL A 124 9.26 21.39 -9.34
N GLU A 125 8.65 22.20 -10.17
CA GLU A 125 8.04 23.43 -9.68
C GLU A 125 6.96 22.98 -8.72
N LEU A 126 7.12 23.33 -7.44
CA LEU A 126 6.04 23.31 -6.46
C LEU A 126 5.07 24.39 -6.92
N GLY A 127 4.35 24.12 -7.99
CA GLY A 127 3.39 25.03 -8.56
C GLY A 127 2.40 25.48 -7.49
N ARG A 128 2.03 26.75 -7.55
CA ARG A 128 0.76 27.21 -6.99
C ARG A 128 -0.26 26.14 -7.38
N THR A 129 -1.06 25.67 -6.44
CA THR A 129 -2.15 24.75 -6.71
C THR A 129 -3.02 25.39 -7.81
N ALA A 130 -2.73 25.05 -9.06
CA ALA A 130 -3.63 25.31 -10.18
C ALA A 130 -4.70 24.23 -10.11
N GLY A 131 -5.67 24.43 -9.27
CA GLY A 131 -6.84 23.61 -9.17
C GLY A 131 -7.99 24.56 -8.90
N GLY A 132 -8.84 24.77 -9.88
CA GLY A 132 -9.92 25.71 -9.87
C GLY A 132 -11.05 25.42 -8.88
N ASP A 133 -10.96 24.39 -8.08
CA ASP A 133 -11.94 24.10 -7.04
C ASP A 133 -11.36 24.53 -5.69
N SER A 134 -11.97 25.54 -5.08
CA SER A 134 -11.58 26.01 -3.76
C SER A 134 -11.79 24.88 -2.75
N LEU A 135 -10.77 24.61 -1.92
CA LEU A 135 -10.87 23.63 -0.84
C LEU A 135 -12.04 24.00 0.08
N ALA A 136 -12.90 23.04 0.39
CA ALA A 136 -13.95 23.22 1.38
C ALA A 136 -13.39 22.83 2.76
N ILE A 137 -13.13 23.82 3.61
CA ILE A 137 -12.52 23.62 4.91
C ILE A 137 -13.51 23.95 6.02
N VAL A 138 -13.61 23.06 6.99
CA VAL A 138 -14.34 23.31 8.23
C VAL A 138 -13.34 23.52 9.36
N ILE A 139 -13.55 24.59 10.12
CA ILE A 139 -12.80 24.92 11.33
C ILE A 139 -13.68 24.60 12.54
N ASP A 140 -13.13 23.92 13.54
CA ASP A 140 -13.87 23.66 14.78
C ASP A 140 -14.33 24.97 15.42
N SER A 141 -15.56 25.01 15.91
CA SER A 141 -16.11 26.20 16.55
C SER A 141 -15.41 26.61 17.83
N ALA A 142 -14.73 25.67 18.49
CA ALA A 142 -13.95 25.93 19.71
C ALA A 142 -12.56 26.52 19.44
N GLU A 143 -12.07 26.46 18.16
CA GLU A 143 -10.77 27.07 17.82
C GLU A 143 -10.85 28.60 17.90
N ARG A 144 -10.20 29.17 18.89
CA ARG A 144 -10.28 30.63 19.17
C ARG A 144 -9.47 31.47 18.19
N TYR A 145 -8.30 30.95 17.75
CA TYR A 145 -7.36 31.65 16.87
C TYR A 145 -7.08 30.80 15.63
N PRO A 146 -8.04 30.67 14.71
CA PRO A 146 -7.89 29.77 13.58
C PRO A 146 -6.82 30.25 12.60
N TRP A 147 -6.26 29.29 11.86
CA TRP A 147 -5.46 29.58 10.67
C TRP A 147 -6.33 30.20 9.57
N ARG A 148 -5.68 30.89 8.63
CA ARG A 148 -6.35 31.50 7.47
C ARG A 148 -6.00 30.71 6.22
N PHE A 149 -7.00 30.31 5.45
CA PHE A 149 -6.85 29.57 4.21
C PHE A 149 -7.28 30.44 3.04
N SER A 150 -6.29 31.03 2.35
CA SER A 150 -6.56 31.93 1.21
C SER A 150 -7.05 31.12 0.01
N GLY A 151 -8.21 31.49 -0.54
CA GLY A 151 -8.81 30.80 -1.69
C GLY A 151 -9.61 29.52 -1.36
N ALA A 152 -9.77 29.19 -0.08
CA ALA A 152 -10.64 28.11 0.36
C ALA A 152 -12.04 28.61 0.75
N SER A 153 -13.06 27.78 0.57
CA SER A 153 -14.38 28.00 1.18
C SER A 153 -14.31 27.52 2.63
N VAL A 154 -14.39 28.46 3.57
CA VAL A 154 -14.22 28.15 5.01
C VAL A 154 -15.55 28.28 5.73
N ARG A 155 -15.91 27.27 6.51
CA ARG A 155 -17.06 27.26 7.41
C ARG A 155 -16.63 26.96 8.84
N ARG A 156 -17.38 27.45 9.82
CA ARG A 156 -17.16 27.12 11.24
C ARG A 156 -18.31 26.25 11.74
N ARG A 157 -18.00 25.10 12.29
CA ARG A 157 -18.93 24.22 13.00
C ARG A 157 -18.18 23.35 13.99
N LYS A 158 -18.89 22.74 14.94
CA LYS A 158 -18.29 21.75 15.82
C LYS A 158 -17.82 20.54 15.03
N LEU A 159 -16.55 20.16 15.17
CA LEU A 159 -15.99 18.91 14.66
C LEU A 159 -16.06 17.83 15.73
N ALA A 160 -16.26 16.59 15.31
CA ALA A 160 -16.18 15.44 16.21
C ALA A 160 -14.74 15.19 16.67
N VAL A 161 -13.77 15.42 15.77
CA VAL A 161 -12.34 15.21 15.99
C VAL A 161 -11.54 16.27 15.24
N GLY A 162 -10.46 16.77 15.86
CA GLY A 162 -9.52 17.71 15.26
C GLY A 162 -10.02 19.17 15.23
N ASP A 163 -9.14 20.06 14.81
CA ASP A 163 -9.41 21.50 14.75
C ASP A 163 -9.78 21.97 13.34
N TYR A 164 -9.31 21.25 12.30
CA TYR A 164 -9.53 21.55 10.89
C TYR A 164 -9.89 20.30 10.12
N ALA A 165 -10.90 20.38 9.26
CA ALA A 165 -11.30 19.29 8.39
C ALA A 165 -11.42 19.74 6.93
N LEU A 166 -10.90 18.96 6.01
CA LEU A 166 -11.18 19.04 4.59
C LEU A 166 -12.46 18.27 4.30
N MET A 167 -13.39 18.89 3.59
CA MET A 167 -14.66 18.27 3.21
C MET A 167 -14.65 17.84 1.73
N ASP A 168 -15.27 16.69 1.47
CA ASP A 168 -15.65 16.21 0.16
C ASP A 168 -17.18 15.99 0.20
N GLY A 169 -17.93 16.99 -0.23
CA GLY A 169 -19.37 17.08 0.04
C GLY A 169 -19.62 17.12 1.56
N GLU A 170 -20.43 16.19 2.07
CA GLU A 170 -20.69 16.04 3.50
C GLU A 170 -19.69 15.14 4.24
N ARG A 171 -18.79 14.47 3.51
CA ARG A 171 -17.78 13.57 4.06
C ARG A 171 -16.54 14.34 4.49
N VAL A 172 -15.98 13.96 5.64
CA VAL A 172 -14.65 14.41 6.07
C VAL A 172 -13.59 13.64 5.29
N ALA A 173 -12.85 14.33 4.42
CA ALA A 173 -11.79 13.74 3.60
C ALA A 173 -10.43 13.73 4.31
N ALA A 174 -10.17 14.74 5.16
CA ALA A 174 -8.98 14.80 6.00
C ALA A 174 -9.24 15.61 7.27
N VAL A 175 -8.48 15.31 8.34
CA VAL A 175 -8.56 16.01 9.62
C VAL A 175 -7.16 16.40 10.10
N VAL A 176 -7.04 17.58 10.69
CA VAL A 176 -5.80 18.05 11.32
C VAL A 176 -6.10 18.52 12.74
N GLU A 177 -5.34 18.01 13.67
CA GLU A 177 -5.24 18.49 15.04
C GLU A 177 -4.06 19.46 15.13
N ARG A 178 -4.29 20.63 15.70
CA ARG A 178 -3.29 21.69 15.90
C ARG A 178 -2.85 21.71 17.35
N LYS A 179 -1.54 21.76 17.59
CA LYS A 179 -0.98 21.99 18.93
C LYS A 179 0.02 23.15 18.86
N SER A 180 -0.13 24.14 19.76
CA SER A 180 0.97 25.03 20.07
C SER A 180 2.00 24.31 20.95
N PHE A 181 3.18 24.88 21.12
CA PHE A 181 4.21 24.36 22.02
C PHE A 181 3.65 24.16 23.43
N ASP A 182 3.02 25.19 23.99
CA ASP A 182 2.50 25.16 25.38
C ASP A 182 1.31 24.21 25.55
N ASN A 183 0.42 24.13 24.55
CA ASN A 183 -0.70 23.20 24.58
C ASN A 183 -0.21 21.74 24.62
N LEU A 184 0.77 21.40 23.78
CA LEU A 184 1.31 20.04 23.77
C LEU A 184 2.00 19.71 25.10
N LEU A 185 2.76 20.63 25.70
CA LEU A 185 3.34 20.43 27.04
C LEU A 185 2.28 20.22 28.13
N THR A 186 1.14 20.90 28.01
CA THR A 186 0.00 20.72 28.90
C THR A 186 -0.64 19.34 28.70
N ASP A 187 -0.88 18.94 27.47
CA ASP A 187 -1.52 17.67 27.13
C ASP A 187 -0.64 16.46 27.50
N ILE A 188 0.68 16.59 27.44
CA ILE A 188 1.61 15.57 27.95
C ILE A 188 1.38 15.32 29.43
N GLY A 189 0.91 16.31 30.21
CA GLY A 189 0.49 16.15 31.59
C GLY A 189 -0.75 15.27 31.77
N ALA A 190 -1.54 15.07 30.73
CA ALA A 190 -2.72 14.21 30.69
C ALA A 190 -2.57 13.16 29.56
N ILE A 191 -1.44 12.47 29.53
CA ILE A 191 -0.98 11.62 28.41
C ILE A 191 -2.02 10.59 27.95
N GLN A 192 -2.83 10.04 28.86
CA GLN A 192 -3.87 9.07 28.52
C GLN A 192 -4.97 9.72 27.67
N ALA A 193 -5.40 10.93 28.02
CA ALA A 193 -6.39 11.68 27.26
C ALA A 193 -5.82 12.09 25.88
N LEU A 194 -4.54 12.47 25.84
CA LEU A 194 -3.86 12.76 24.57
C LEU A 194 -3.82 11.52 23.67
N HIS A 195 -3.45 10.35 24.17
CA HIS A 195 -3.44 9.12 23.38
C HIS A 195 -4.83 8.75 22.84
N GLN A 196 -5.87 8.94 23.63
CA GLN A 196 -7.25 8.71 23.18
C GLN A 196 -7.62 9.68 22.05
N GLN A 197 -7.34 10.96 22.19
CA GLN A 197 -7.55 11.96 21.15
C GLN A 197 -6.77 11.61 19.85
N LEU A 198 -5.51 11.20 19.98
CA LEU A 198 -4.69 10.80 18.83
C LEU A 198 -5.18 9.50 18.17
N ALA A 199 -5.72 8.56 18.94
CA ALA A 199 -6.34 7.35 18.40
C ALA A 199 -7.60 7.67 17.58
N ASP A 200 -8.45 8.55 18.08
CA ASP A 200 -9.64 9.03 17.36
C ASP A 200 -9.23 9.73 16.07
N LEU A 201 -8.21 10.59 16.12
CA LEU A 201 -7.66 11.26 14.94
C LEU A 201 -7.08 10.25 13.93
N ALA A 202 -6.33 9.26 14.37
CA ALA A 202 -5.74 8.20 13.54
C ALA A 202 -6.77 7.24 12.93
N SER A 203 -8.03 7.27 13.36
CA SER A 203 -9.12 6.49 12.76
C SER A 203 -9.53 7.00 11.38
N HIS A 204 -9.19 8.25 11.05
CA HIS A 204 -9.48 8.85 9.74
C HIS A 204 -8.48 8.40 8.69
N ASP A 205 -8.93 8.25 7.45
CA ASP A 205 -8.09 7.82 6.31
C ASP A 205 -6.92 8.77 6.02
N ALA A 206 -7.12 10.07 6.26
CA ALA A 206 -6.11 11.09 6.16
C ALA A 206 -6.20 12.02 7.38
N ALA A 207 -5.20 11.94 8.25
CA ALA A 207 -5.14 12.78 9.45
C ALA A 207 -3.70 13.21 9.72
N ALA A 208 -3.51 14.27 10.51
CA ALA A 208 -2.20 14.70 11.00
C ALA A 208 -2.30 15.45 12.32
N LEU A 209 -1.28 15.29 13.17
CA LEU A 209 -1.00 16.16 14.31
C LEU A 209 0.03 17.21 13.88
N VAL A 210 -0.34 18.48 13.88
CA VAL A 210 0.54 19.59 13.46
C VAL A 210 0.90 20.47 14.65
N ILE A 211 2.20 20.55 14.94
CA ILE A 211 2.77 21.23 16.09
C ILE A 211 3.45 22.52 15.63
N GLU A 212 3.06 23.65 16.22
CA GLU A 212 3.61 25.00 15.93
C GLU A 212 4.98 25.24 16.62
N ALA A 213 5.81 24.19 16.68
CA ALA A 213 7.16 24.25 17.25
C ALA A 213 8.08 23.29 16.48
N GLN A 214 9.38 23.43 16.71
CA GLN A 214 10.36 22.45 16.20
C GLN A 214 10.58 21.36 17.26
N TYR A 215 10.94 20.16 16.82
CA TYR A 215 11.27 19.05 17.75
C TYR A 215 12.35 19.46 18.76
N ARG A 216 13.41 20.17 18.30
CA ARG A 216 14.48 20.68 19.15
C ARG A 216 13.99 21.61 20.28
N ASP A 217 12.85 22.29 20.10
CA ASP A 217 12.30 23.22 21.11
C ASP A 217 11.89 22.46 22.39
N PHE A 218 11.48 21.19 22.25
CA PHE A 218 11.15 20.30 23.38
C PHE A 218 12.39 19.71 24.05
N LEU A 219 13.55 19.82 23.42
CA LEU A 219 14.83 19.35 23.97
C LEU A 219 15.65 20.49 24.59
N ASP A 220 15.22 21.73 24.41
CA ASP A 220 15.89 22.91 24.93
C ASP A 220 15.39 23.22 26.35
N PRO A 221 16.23 23.04 27.41
CA PRO A 221 15.85 23.33 28.78
C PRO A 221 15.39 24.78 29.00
N ALA A 222 15.95 25.72 28.24
CA ALA A 222 15.58 27.13 28.37
C ALA A 222 14.15 27.41 27.86
N ARG A 223 13.71 26.67 26.84
CA ARG A 223 12.35 26.80 26.32
C ARG A 223 11.33 26.05 27.15
N VAL A 224 11.65 24.86 27.61
CA VAL A 224 10.77 24.01 28.41
C VAL A 224 10.57 24.61 29.81
N GLY A 225 11.58 25.30 30.35
CA GLY A 225 11.52 25.97 31.65
C GLY A 225 10.62 27.21 31.74
N GLY A 226 10.18 27.72 30.60
CA GLY A 226 9.16 28.77 30.43
C GLY A 226 9.58 30.18 30.83
N ARG A 227 10.15 30.45 32.00
CA ARG A 227 10.64 31.75 32.49
C ARG A 227 12.05 31.63 33.04
N PRO A 228 12.88 32.66 32.93
CA PRO A 228 14.17 32.70 33.62
C PRO A 228 14.01 32.39 35.10
N GLY A 229 14.62 31.30 35.60
CA GLY A 229 14.50 30.84 36.99
C GLY A 229 13.33 29.90 37.30
N GLY A 230 12.46 29.60 36.34
CA GLY A 230 11.39 28.61 36.47
C GLY A 230 11.90 27.16 36.41
N VAL A 231 11.35 26.28 37.23
CA VAL A 231 11.63 24.84 37.16
C VAL A 231 10.86 24.27 35.94
N ALA A 232 11.58 23.62 35.06
CA ALA A 232 10.95 22.93 33.92
C ALA A 232 9.97 21.87 34.44
N ARG A 233 8.71 21.95 34.06
CA ARG A 233 7.67 20.98 34.41
C ARG A 233 8.04 19.56 33.96
N TRP A 234 8.75 19.48 32.80
CA TRP A 234 9.19 18.22 32.21
C TRP A 234 10.67 18.28 31.83
N PRO A 235 11.50 17.31 32.24
CA PRO A 235 12.86 17.20 31.75
C PRO A 235 12.86 16.96 30.21
N PRO A 236 13.80 17.54 29.43
CA PRO A 236 13.90 17.31 28.00
C PRO A 236 13.97 15.83 27.59
N ALA A 237 14.67 15.01 28.37
CA ALA A 237 14.75 13.56 28.15
C ALA A 237 13.37 12.87 28.27
N HIS A 238 12.52 13.33 29.19
CA HIS A 238 11.15 12.84 29.33
C HIS A 238 10.31 13.23 28.11
N LEU A 239 10.41 14.47 27.63
CA LEU A 239 9.70 14.93 26.45
C LEU A 239 10.14 14.17 25.19
N ALA A 240 11.46 13.95 25.01
CA ALA A 240 11.98 13.15 23.91
C ALA A 240 11.38 11.73 23.89
N ARG A 241 11.32 11.09 25.06
CA ARG A 241 10.70 9.77 25.21
C ARG A 241 9.22 9.79 24.86
N VAL A 242 8.45 10.69 25.43
CA VAL A 242 6.99 10.78 25.19
C VAL A 242 6.68 11.07 23.72
N LEU A 243 7.40 11.98 23.09
CA LEU A 243 7.21 12.28 21.66
C LEU A 243 7.57 11.07 20.77
N GLY A 244 8.58 10.30 21.16
CA GLY A 244 8.91 9.02 20.52
C GLY A 244 7.81 7.97 20.69
N GLU A 245 7.25 7.85 21.89
CA GLU A 245 6.13 6.95 22.19
C GLU A 245 4.87 7.32 21.42
N ILE A 246 4.53 8.60 21.31
CA ILE A 246 3.41 9.09 20.49
C ILE A 246 3.58 8.62 19.03
N ALA A 247 4.76 8.81 18.44
CA ALA A 247 5.02 8.39 17.07
C ALA A 247 4.97 6.85 16.89
N ALA A 248 5.43 6.09 17.89
CA ALA A 248 5.44 4.63 17.85
C ALA A 248 4.04 4.01 18.06
N LEU A 249 3.21 4.60 18.93
CA LEU A 249 1.87 4.11 19.22
C LEU A 249 0.84 4.52 18.15
N HIS A 250 1.10 5.62 17.42
CA HIS A 250 0.23 6.11 16.35
C HIS A 250 0.93 6.14 14.99
N PRO A 251 1.44 5.01 14.46
CA PRO A 251 2.30 4.97 13.26
C PRO A 251 1.58 5.41 11.97
N ARG A 252 0.24 5.47 11.99
CA ARG A 252 -0.57 5.95 10.86
C ARG A 252 -0.83 7.45 10.90
N LEU A 253 -0.50 8.11 12.00
CA LEU A 253 -0.71 9.54 12.22
C LEU A 253 0.60 10.31 12.01
N PRO A 254 0.77 11.07 10.92
CA PRO A 254 1.89 11.98 10.78
C PRO A 254 1.94 12.99 11.91
N VAL A 255 3.08 13.07 12.61
CA VAL A 255 3.39 14.08 13.60
C VAL A 255 4.33 15.10 12.96
N VAL A 256 3.86 16.33 12.79
CA VAL A 256 4.53 17.37 12.01
C VAL A 256 4.98 18.52 12.92
N PHE A 257 6.28 18.65 13.10
CA PHE A 257 6.90 19.79 13.81
C PHE A 257 7.12 20.92 12.82
N ALA A 258 6.12 21.78 12.64
CA ALA A 258 6.10 22.82 11.60
C ALA A 258 6.97 24.05 11.95
N GLY A 259 7.42 24.15 13.20
CA GLY A 259 8.31 25.20 13.68
C GLY A 259 7.63 26.49 14.10
N ASN A 260 6.56 26.90 13.45
CA ASN A 260 5.76 28.05 13.83
C ASN A 260 4.36 28.02 13.21
N ARG A 261 3.49 28.92 13.68
CA ARG A 261 2.11 29.04 13.22
C ARG A 261 1.96 29.21 11.69
N LYS A 262 2.79 30.07 11.08
CA LYS A 262 2.73 30.35 9.63
C LYS A 262 3.04 29.10 8.82
N LEU A 263 4.10 28.39 9.21
CA LEU A 263 4.50 27.17 8.50
C LEU A 263 3.52 26.02 8.74
N ALA A 264 2.93 25.92 9.93
CA ALA A 264 1.87 24.95 10.25
C ALA A 264 0.65 25.15 9.34
N ASN A 265 0.20 26.40 9.19
CA ASN A 265 -0.90 26.73 8.29
C ASN A 265 -0.58 26.38 6.82
N VAL A 266 0.60 26.76 6.32
CA VAL A 266 1.04 26.45 4.94
C VAL A 266 1.12 24.93 4.73
N TRP A 267 1.65 24.19 5.70
CA TRP A 267 1.73 22.74 5.62
C TRP A 267 0.33 22.11 5.53
N THR A 268 -0.60 22.55 6.39
CA THR A 268 -1.96 22.03 6.43
C THR A 268 -2.72 22.30 5.14
N GLU A 269 -2.61 23.50 4.59
CA GLU A 269 -3.19 23.85 3.30
C GLU A 269 -2.66 22.93 2.18
N ARG A 270 -1.35 22.67 2.15
CA ARG A 270 -0.73 21.76 1.18
C ARG A 270 -1.14 20.32 1.38
N PHE A 271 -1.27 19.87 2.62
CA PHE A 271 -1.78 18.55 2.94
C PHE A 271 -3.21 18.36 2.45
N PHE A 272 -4.11 19.29 2.74
CA PHE A 272 -5.49 19.26 2.26
C PHE A 272 -5.57 19.29 0.73
N ALA A 273 -4.79 20.15 0.07
CA ALA A 273 -4.71 20.18 -1.39
C ALA A 273 -4.24 18.83 -1.98
N ALA A 274 -3.27 18.18 -1.35
CA ALA A 274 -2.80 16.88 -1.80
C ALA A 274 -3.85 15.78 -1.62
N VAL A 275 -4.63 15.81 -0.51
CA VAL A 275 -5.73 14.88 -0.27
C VAL A 275 -6.85 15.09 -1.30
N ALA A 276 -7.27 16.37 -1.53
CA ALA A 276 -8.27 16.69 -2.54
C ALA A 276 -7.84 16.25 -3.95
N ALA A 277 -6.60 16.54 -4.34
CA ALA A 277 -6.06 16.10 -5.63
C ALA A 277 -6.01 14.57 -5.78
N ARG A 278 -5.81 13.83 -4.68
CA ARG A 278 -5.86 12.37 -4.67
C ARG A 278 -7.29 11.86 -4.87
N ALA A 279 -8.27 12.49 -4.23
CA ALA A 279 -9.69 12.14 -4.36
C ALA A 279 -10.23 12.45 -5.76
N ALA A 280 -9.86 13.61 -6.32
CA ALA A 280 -10.29 14.04 -7.66
C ALA A 280 -9.70 13.22 -8.82
N ASN A 281 -8.75 12.31 -8.56
CA ASN A 281 -8.06 11.56 -9.61
C ASN A 281 -8.21 10.05 -9.42
N PRO A 282 -9.39 9.46 -9.74
CA PRO A 282 -9.68 8.03 -9.58
C PRO A 282 -8.97 7.17 -10.65
N VAL A 283 -7.70 7.48 -10.96
CA VAL A 283 -6.94 6.84 -12.06
C VAL A 283 -6.85 5.32 -11.94
N LEU A 284 -7.19 4.77 -10.78
CA LEU A 284 -7.01 3.34 -10.49
C LEU A 284 -8.26 2.64 -9.94
N GLU A 285 -9.41 3.31 -9.91
CA GLU A 285 -10.65 2.63 -9.57
C GLU A 285 -11.17 1.85 -10.78
N LEU A 286 -11.29 0.54 -10.61
CA LEU A 286 -12.04 -0.30 -11.53
C LEU A 286 -13.53 -0.17 -11.24
N PRO A 287 -14.40 -0.28 -12.25
CA PRO A 287 -15.85 -0.33 -12.02
C PRO A 287 -16.21 -1.40 -10.98
N LEU A 288 -17.10 -1.08 -10.06
CA LEU A 288 -17.58 -1.99 -9.01
C LEU A 288 -18.03 -3.37 -9.53
N ALA A 289 -18.61 -3.42 -10.74
CA ALA A 289 -19.01 -4.66 -11.39
C ALA A 289 -17.85 -5.60 -11.71
N VAL A 290 -16.66 -5.04 -12.00
CA VAL A 290 -15.44 -5.83 -12.27
C VAL A 290 -14.83 -6.32 -10.97
N ALA A 291 -14.85 -5.50 -9.92
CA ALA A 291 -14.39 -5.90 -8.59
C ALA A 291 -15.24 -7.05 -8.01
N ALA A 292 -16.55 -6.98 -8.15
CA ALA A 292 -17.47 -8.03 -7.69
C ALA A 292 -17.22 -9.38 -8.40
N ARG A 293 -16.99 -9.36 -9.72
CA ARG A 293 -16.67 -10.59 -10.49
C ARG A 293 -15.35 -11.24 -10.06
N TYR A 294 -14.39 -10.43 -9.59
CA TYR A 294 -13.12 -10.96 -9.09
C TYR A 294 -13.24 -11.55 -7.70
N ASP A 295 -14.16 -11.06 -6.87
CA ASP A 295 -14.47 -11.64 -5.57
C ASP A 295 -15.18 -13.02 -5.69
N GLU A 296 -15.92 -13.25 -6.79
CA GLU A 296 -16.62 -14.49 -7.11
C GLU A 296 -15.75 -15.51 -7.87
N ALA A 297 -14.63 -15.10 -8.47
CA ALA A 297 -13.74 -16.03 -9.14
C ALA A 297 -13.16 -17.02 -8.13
N PRO A 298 -13.20 -18.34 -8.40
CA PRO A 298 -12.63 -19.33 -7.50
C PRO A 298 -11.16 -18.96 -7.28
N ARG A 299 -10.79 -18.68 -6.04
CA ARG A 299 -9.41 -18.44 -5.64
C ARG A 299 -8.62 -19.66 -6.02
N GLY A 300 -7.78 -19.56 -7.03
CA GLY A 300 -6.84 -20.64 -7.36
C GLY A 300 -6.12 -21.11 -6.10
N PRO A 301 -5.68 -22.34 -6.01
CA PRO A 301 -5.07 -22.88 -4.81
C PRO A 301 -3.98 -21.92 -4.35
N GLY A 302 -4.03 -21.50 -3.07
CA GLY A 302 -3.01 -20.63 -2.48
C GLY A 302 -1.64 -21.26 -2.65
N LEU A 303 -0.56 -20.47 -2.68
CA LEU A 303 0.81 -20.96 -2.94
C LEU A 303 1.16 -22.21 -2.10
N ASP A 304 0.71 -22.28 -0.86
CA ASP A 304 0.93 -23.45 0.00
C ASP A 304 0.14 -24.68 -0.50
N ALA A 305 -1.05 -24.48 -1.07
CA ALA A 305 -1.82 -25.55 -1.72
C ALA A 305 -1.18 -26.00 -3.04
N LEU A 306 -0.66 -25.08 -3.84
CA LEU A 306 0.11 -25.38 -5.05
C LEU A 306 1.40 -26.16 -4.73
N ILE A 307 2.15 -25.73 -3.70
CA ILE A 307 3.34 -26.49 -3.24
C ILE A 307 2.92 -27.91 -2.83
N ARG A 308 1.81 -28.01 -2.14
CA ARG A 308 1.26 -29.30 -1.69
C ARG A 308 0.83 -30.20 -2.86
N GLU A 309 0.16 -29.65 -3.84
CA GLU A 309 -0.24 -30.36 -5.06
C GLU A 309 0.97 -30.83 -5.86
N THR A 310 1.96 -29.97 -6.05
CA THR A 310 3.22 -30.31 -6.70
C THR A 310 3.96 -31.45 -5.99
N ILE A 311 3.98 -31.46 -4.65
CA ILE A 311 4.56 -32.53 -3.85
C ILE A 311 3.85 -33.87 -4.09
N LEU A 312 2.52 -33.85 -4.18
CA LEU A 312 1.69 -35.06 -4.18
C LEU A 312 1.41 -35.61 -5.59
N ALA A 313 1.36 -34.74 -6.61
CA ALA A 313 0.88 -35.12 -7.94
C ALA A 313 1.88 -34.89 -9.08
N GLU A 314 2.75 -33.88 -8.99
CA GLU A 314 3.52 -33.44 -10.14
C GLU A 314 5.00 -33.85 -10.14
N LEU A 315 5.59 -34.07 -8.96
CA LEU A 315 7.01 -34.41 -8.88
C LEU A 315 7.23 -35.93 -9.09
N PRO A 316 8.26 -36.29 -9.89
CA PRO A 316 8.70 -37.69 -9.96
C PRO A 316 9.11 -38.18 -8.57
N GLN A 317 8.65 -39.35 -8.20
CA GLN A 317 8.95 -39.97 -6.88
C GLN A 317 10.09 -40.99 -6.97
N PRO A 318 11.07 -40.99 -6.07
CA PRO A 318 11.30 -40.03 -4.97
C PRO A 318 12.05 -38.79 -5.44
N PHE A 319 11.68 -37.60 -4.90
CA PHE A 319 12.28 -36.31 -5.26
C PHE A 319 13.22 -35.75 -4.18
N ARG A 320 14.09 -34.79 -4.57
CA ARG A 320 14.93 -34.02 -3.65
C ARG A 320 14.27 -32.69 -3.31
N PHE A 321 14.57 -32.14 -2.14
CA PHE A 321 14.08 -30.82 -1.76
C PHE A 321 14.47 -29.71 -2.75
N THR A 322 15.66 -29.82 -3.36
CA THR A 322 16.13 -28.86 -4.38
C THR A 322 15.27 -28.89 -5.64
N GLU A 323 14.76 -30.05 -6.03
CA GLU A 323 13.87 -30.23 -7.18
C GLU A 323 12.51 -29.60 -6.91
N LEU A 324 11.97 -29.77 -5.70
CA LEU A 324 10.74 -29.11 -5.25
C LEU A 324 10.94 -27.58 -5.19
N ALA A 325 12.03 -27.10 -4.59
CA ALA A 325 12.30 -25.67 -4.47
C ALA A 325 12.49 -24.98 -5.83
N ALA A 326 13.05 -25.67 -6.82
CA ALA A 326 13.24 -25.18 -8.18
C ALA A 326 11.91 -24.94 -8.93
N ARG A 327 10.83 -25.64 -8.54
CA ARG A 327 9.49 -25.41 -9.12
C ARG A 327 8.85 -24.11 -8.65
N PHE A 328 9.33 -23.53 -7.56
CA PHE A 328 8.83 -22.30 -6.97
C PHE A 328 9.90 -21.20 -6.91
N PRO A 329 10.40 -20.71 -8.06
CA PRO A 329 11.43 -19.69 -8.12
C PRO A 329 10.89 -18.38 -7.51
N GLY A 330 11.61 -17.85 -6.49
CA GLY A 330 11.20 -16.65 -5.76
C GLY A 330 10.45 -16.92 -4.44
N THR A 331 10.11 -18.17 -4.15
CA THR A 331 9.57 -18.53 -2.84
C THR A 331 10.71 -18.83 -1.87
N PRO A 332 10.69 -18.25 -0.64
CA PRO A 332 11.70 -18.58 0.37
C PRO A 332 11.76 -20.09 0.64
N ALA A 333 12.95 -20.66 0.59
CA ALA A 333 13.15 -22.10 0.81
C ALA A 333 12.55 -22.58 2.15
N ALA A 334 12.56 -21.72 3.17
CA ALA A 334 11.92 -21.99 4.47
C ALA A 334 10.41 -22.22 4.35
N ARG A 335 9.71 -21.48 3.47
CA ARG A 335 8.27 -21.66 3.24
C ARG A 335 7.98 -22.99 2.54
N VAL A 336 8.74 -23.31 1.50
CA VAL A 336 8.61 -24.58 0.78
C VAL A 336 8.89 -25.76 1.73
N ARG A 337 9.90 -25.59 2.59
CA ARG A 337 10.25 -26.58 3.61
C ARG A 337 9.11 -26.80 4.61
N ARG A 338 8.52 -25.72 5.10
CA ARG A 338 7.40 -25.78 6.04
C ARG A 338 6.22 -26.57 5.47
N VAL A 339 5.85 -26.34 4.21
CA VAL A 339 4.75 -27.07 3.57
C VAL A 339 5.11 -28.55 3.40
N LEU A 340 6.34 -28.85 3.01
CA LEU A 340 6.81 -30.24 2.92
C LEU A 340 6.76 -30.96 4.28
N ASP A 341 7.16 -30.27 5.36
CA ASP A 341 7.12 -30.81 6.73
C ASP A 341 5.66 -31.01 7.21
N GLN A 342 4.73 -30.14 6.80
CA GLN A 342 3.30 -30.32 7.05
C GLN A 342 2.75 -31.55 6.34
N VAL A 343 3.04 -31.73 5.04
CA VAL A 343 2.62 -32.88 4.24
C VAL A 343 3.22 -34.18 4.80
N ARG A 344 4.44 -34.11 5.35
CA ARG A 344 5.07 -35.25 6.08
C ARG A 344 4.34 -35.53 7.40
N ALA A 345 4.04 -34.54 8.20
CA ALA A 345 3.32 -34.69 9.47
C ALA A 345 1.93 -35.32 9.26
N GLU A 346 1.32 -35.07 8.11
CA GLU A 346 0.07 -35.73 7.68
C GLU A 346 0.24 -37.15 7.16
N GLY A 347 1.47 -37.66 7.14
CA GLY A 347 1.77 -39.03 6.68
C GLY A 347 1.68 -39.23 5.16
N ARG A 348 1.56 -38.13 4.37
CA ARG A 348 1.39 -38.20 2.91
C ARG A 348 2.72 -38.37 2.15
N VAL A 349 3.83 -37.97 2.75
CA VAL A 349 5.18 -38.20 2.24
C VAL A 349 6.09 -38.74 3.35
N SER A 350 7.03 -39.58 2.97
CA SER A 350 8.07 -40.08 3.86
C SER A 350 9.47 -39.68 3.38
N ARG A 351 10.41 -39.58 4.31
CA ARG A 351 11.80 -39.35 4.00
C ARG A 351 12.52 -40.67 3.75
N VAL A 352 13.18 -40.78 2.60
CA VAL A 352 13.98 -41.93 2.19
C VAL A 352 15.45 -41.55 2.23
N GLY A 353 16.25 -42.22 3.04
CA GLY A 353 17.67 -41.98 3.25
C GLY A 353 18.00 -40.90 4.29
N ALA A 354 19.29 -40.71 4.58
CA ALA A 354 19.81 -39.81 5.58
C ALA A 354 20.78 -38.77 4.99
N GLY A 355 20.99 -37.64 5.70
CA GLY A 355 21.96 -36.62 5.35
C GLY A 355 21.56 -35.76 4.15
N ARG A 356 22.58 -35.19 3.44
CA ARG A 356 22.41 -34.30 2.28
C ARG A 356 21.82 -34.98 1.04
N GLY A 357 21.81 -36.31 0.98
CA GLY A 357 21.25 -37.14 -0.11
C GLY A 357 19.80 -37.57 0.09
N ALA A 358 19.17 -37.19 1.20
CA ALA A 358 17.80 -37.61 1.50
C ALA A 358 16.81 -37.20 0.40
N ARG A 359 15.92 -38.14 0.07
CA ARG A 359 14.82 -37.91 -0.88
C ARG A 359 13.48 -38.00 -0.16
N TRP A 360 12.43 -37.61 -0.83
CA TRP A 360 11.07 -37.64 -0.33
C TRP A 360 10.20 -38.47 -1.27
N ALA A 361 9.37 -39.35 -0.74
CA ALA A 361 8.47 -40.19 -1.53
C ALA A 361 7.04 -40.11 -0.99
N ALA A 362 6.06 -40.07 -1.88
CA ALA A 362 4.66 -40.17 -1.51
C ALA A 362 4.38 -41.53 -0.86
N VAL A 363 3.58 -41.52 0.20
CA VAL A 363 3.13 -42.72 0.88
C VAL A 363 1.86 -43.21 0.18
N SER A 364 1.95 -44.32 -0.55
CA SER A 364 0.77 -44.97 -1.15
C SER A 364 -0.10 -45.56 -0.04
N HIS A 365 -1.32 -45.05 0.12
CA HIS A 365 -2.29 -45.73 0.97
C HIS A 365 -2.83 -46.99 0.24
N PRO A 366 -2.75 -48.17 0.82
CA PRO A 366 -3.41 -49.36 0.29
C PRO A 366 -4.90 -49.27 0.62
N GLY A 367 -5.70 -48.68 -0.25
CA GLY A 367 -7.14 -48.50 0.00
C GLY A 367 -7.89 -47.82 -1.13
N GLY A 368 -7.94 -48.47 -2.30
CA GLY A 368 -8.72 -48.01 -3.46
C GLY A 368 -8.88 -49.11 -4.47
N ALA A 369 -9.39 -50.27 -4.02
CA ALA A 369 -9.76 -51.36 -4.93
C ALA A 369 -10.87 -50.89 -5.85
N ALA A 370 -10.58 -50.82 -7.14
CA ALA A 370 -11.54 -50.62 -8.20
C ALA A 370 -12.64 -51.70 -8.10
N ARG A 371 -13.87 -51.29 -7.86
CA ARG A 371 -15.04 -52.11 -8.10
C ARG A 371 -15.20 -52.31 -9.60
N THR A 372 -14.66 -53.40 -10.09
CA THR A 372 -15.05 -53.97 -11.39
C THR A 372 -16.49 -54.46 -11.30
N THR A 373 -17.41 -53.68 -11.91
CA THR A 373 -18.75 -54.20 -12.25
C THR A 373 -18.58 -55.16 -13.44
N ARG A 374 -18.82 -56.47 -13.19
CA ARG A 374 -19.07 -57.48 -14.24
C ARG A 374 -20.42 -57.19 -14.90
N PRO A 375 -20.58 -57.30 -16.21
CA PRO A 375 -21.89 -57.38 -16.84
C PRO A 375 -22.45 -58.79 -16.65
N GLY A 376 -23.62 -58.87 -16.05
CA GLY A 376 -24.41 -60.06 -16.00
C GLY A 376 -25.24 -60.24 -17.27
N VAL A 377 -25.33 -61.44 -17.72
CA VAL A 377 -26.15 -62.03 -18.78
C VAL A 377 -27.64 -61.69 -18.65
#